data_3215974b4613dad8638c1cee0e29789a
#
_entry.id   3215974b4613dad8638c1cee0e29789a
#
_cell.length_a   1.000
_cell.length_b   1.000
_cell.length_c   1.000
_cell.angle_alpha   90.00
_cell.angle_beta   90.00
_cell.angle_gamma   90.00
#
_symmetry.space_group_name_H-M   'P 1'
#
loop_
_entity.id
_entity.type
_entity.pdbx_description
1 polymer ?
#
loop_
_entity_poly.entity_id
_entity_poly.type
_entity_poly.pdbx_seq_one_letter_code
_entity_poly.pdbx_strand_id
1 'polypeptide(L)'
;MSGLSPAVLVALAVIGLVGGIGISAVGPGGVLPTIGLFALTPLAPAAVAGTAIATNIGAGIAGTVAFAASGQLRDRATRRTAVLLAVAAVIGTPPGVLANTHVSKKLFGVLLGVFAVVVAVLVWQRGRREAAAGAAGAARGRHPRAGVVLVVGVGVGLVSGLLGLGGPMLSVPLLLALGVELLAALAAAQVQSVVIATVGTIGYAVHGSVDWPLVALIGVPVLVGVVVGWRIAQVLPTATLRTVLVVVLLLLAPYLALR
;
A
#
# COMPACT_ATOMS: atom_id res chain seq x y z
N MET A 1 22.96 -3.37 -7.05
CA MET A 1 22.61 -3.88 -8.40
C MET A 1 23.68 -4.83 -8.98
N SER A 2 24.93 -4.78 -8.53
CA SER A 2 26.00 -5.69 -8.94
C SER A 2 25.72 -7.11 -8.41
N GLY A 3 25.14 -7.94 -9.23
CA GLY A 3 24.82 -9.36 -8.90
C GLY A 3 23.41 -9.83 -9.28
N LEU A 4 22.52 -8.91 -9.69
CA LEU A 4 21.20 -9.29 -10.22
C LEU A 4 21.28 -9.44 -11.75
N SER A 5 20.67 -10.51 -12.27
CA SER A 5 20.62 -10.69 -13.72
C SER A 5 19.73 -9.63 -14.38
N PRO A 6 20.01 -9.24 -15.65
CA PRO A 6 19.16 -8.29 -16.38
C PRO A 6 17.69 -8.70 -16.41
N ALA A 7 17.39 -10.00 -16.47
CA ALA A 7 16.03 -10.52 -16.43
C ALA A 7 15.31 -10.18 -15.11
N VAL A 8 16.00 -10.26 -13.97
CA VAL A 8 15.44 -9.89 -12.66
C VAL A 8 15.18 -8.39 -12.58
N LEU A 9 16.08 -7.55 -13.12
CA LEU A 9 15.88 -6.10 -13.14
C LEU A 9 14.65 -5.71 -13.98
N VAL A 10 14.49 -6.32 -15.17
CA VAL A 10 13.31 -6.11 -16.02
C VAL A 10 12.04 -6.60 -15.30
N ALA A 11 12.08 -7.78 -14.67
CA ALA A 11 10.93 -8.29 -13.93
C ALA A 11 10.51 -7.36 -12.79
N LEU A 12 11.48 -6.81 -12.03
CA LEU A 12 11.20 -5.84 -10.96
C LEU A 12 10.60 -4.53 -11.49
N ALA A 13 11.08 -4.03 -12.64
CA ALA A 13 10.51 -2.83 -13.27
C ALA A 13 9.06 -3.10 -13.75
N VAL A 14 8.79 -4.26 -14.34
CA VAL A 14 7.43 -4.67 -14.74
C VAL A 14 6.51 -4.82 -13.51
N ILE A 15 7.00 -5.45 -12.44
CA ILE A 15 6.26 -5.57 -11.17
C ILE A 15 5.96 -4.18 -10.59
N GLY A 16 6.92 -3.25 -10.67
CA GLY A 16 6.71 -1.86 -10.28
C GLY A 16 5.59 -1.20 -11.08
N LEU A 17 5.62 -1.34 -12.40
CA LEU A 17 4.59 -0.80 -13.30
C LEU A 17 3.19 -1.37 -12.98
N VAL A 18 3.10 -2.70 -12.87
CA VAL A 18 1.83 -3.39 -12.52
C VAL A 18 1.37 -2.99 -11.12
N GLY A 19 2.30 -2.86 -10.16
CA GLY A 19 2.03 -2.36 -8.82
C GLY A 19 1.44 -0.95 -8.84
N GLY A 20 2.03 -0.04 -9.61
CA GLY A 20 1.53 1.32 -9.80
C GLY A 20 0.12 1.36 -10.41
N ILE A 21 -0.14 0.56 -11.44
CA ILE A 21 -1.48 0.40 -12.02
C ILE A 21 -2.47 -0.08 -10.94
N GLY A 22 -2.07 -1.09 -10.16
CA GLY A 22 -2.88 -1.61 -9.07
C GLY A 22 -3.16 -0.62 -7.94
N ILE A 23 -2.23 0.30 -7.65
CA ILE A 23 -2.42 1.36 -6.64
C ILE A 23 -3.57 2.30 -7.04
N SER A 24 -3.58 2.76 -8.28
CA SER A 24 -4.57 3.74 -8.74
C SER A 24 -5.88 3.12 -9.21
N ALA A 25 -5.85 1.89 -9.75
CA ALA A 25 -7.05 1.24 -10.29
C ALA A 25 -7.85 0.45 -9.25
N VAL A 26 -7.18 -0.14 -8.24
CA VAL A 26 -7.82 -1.03 -7.25
C VAL A 26 -7.53 -0.62 -5.81
N GLY A 27 -6.40 0.04 -5.55
CA GLY A 27 -5.91 0.49 -4.25
C GLY A 27 -4.73 -0.34 -3.70
N PRO A 28 -4.82 -1.68 -3.57
CA PRO A 28 -3.80 -2.47 -2.87
C PRO A 28 -2.60 -2.94 -3.73
N GLY A 29 -2.34 -2.32 -4.89
CA GLY A 29 -1.20 -2.67 -5.76
C GLY A 29 0.19 -2.43 -5.16
N GLY A 30 0.29 -1.59 -4.13
CA GLY A 30 1.56 -1.23 -3.49
C GLY A 30 2.29 -2.38 -2.78
N VAL A 31 1.68 -3.55 -2.62
CA VAL A 31 2.37 -4.74 -2.09
C VAL A 31 3.26 -5.42 -3.13
N LEU A 32 2.98 -5.27 -4.41
CA LEU A 32 3.69 -5.97 -5.47
C LEU A 32 5.20 -5.66 -5.51
N PRO A 33 5.66 -4.41 -5.33
CA PRO A 33 7.08 -4.12 -5.19
C PRO A 33 7.74 -4.89 -4.04
N THR A 34 7.12 -4.95 -2.86
CA THR A 34 7.64 -5.71 -1.71
C THR A 34 7.73 -7.19 -2.03
N ILE A 35 6.66 -7.77 -2.60
CA ILE A 35 6.63 -9.18 -3.02
C ILE A 35 7.71 -9.46 -4.07
N GLY A 36 7.82 -8.60 -5.08
CA GLY A 36 8.82 -8.73 -6.15
C GLY A 36 10.25 -8.71 -5.62
N LEU A 37 10.57 -7.75 -4.76
CA LEU A 37 11.88 -7.66 -4.11
C LEU A 37 12.17 -8.91 -3.26
N PHE A 38 11.22 -9.34 -2.44
CA PHE A 38 11.38 -10.52 -1.60
C PHE A 38 11.53 -11.80 -2.44
N ALA A 39 10.76 -11.93 -3.51
CA ALA A 39 10.75 -13.12 -4.36
C ALA A 39 11.93 -13.22 -5.32
N LEU A 40 12.46 -12.12 -5.81
CA LEU A 40 13.43 -12.12 -6.91
C LEU A 40 14.85 -11.70 -6.48
N THR A 41 15.03 -11.24 -5.23
CA THR A 41 16.34 -10.79 -4.76
C THR A 41 16.79 -11.54 -3.51
N PRO A 42 18.12 -11.59 -3.25
CA PRO A 42 18.66 -12.17 -2.03
C PRO A 42 18.64 -11.21 -0.82
N LEU A 43 17.97 -10.06 -0.94
CA LEU A 43 17.95 -9.02 0.09
C LEU A 43 17.42 -9.54 1.43
N ALA A 44 17.97 -8.99 2.52
CA ALA A 44 17.44 -9.19 3.87
C ALA A 44 16.05 -8.51 4.00
N PRO A 45 15.18 -8.97 4.92
CA PRO A 45 13.84 -8.41 5.12
C PRO A 45 13.82 -6.90 5.28
N ALA A 46 14.74 -6.33 6.04
CA ALA A 46 14.85 -4.89 6.25
C ALA A 46 15.17 -4.14 4.94
N ALA A 47 16.06 -4.69 4.11
CA ALA A 47 16.37 -4.08 2.82
C ALA A 47 15.22 -4.21 1.81
N VAL A 48 14.48 -5.32 1.84
CA VAL A 48 13.24 -5.48 1.05
C VAL A 48 12.21 -4.43 1.46
N ALA A 49 11.91 -4.35 2.75
CA ALA A 49 10.89 -3.43 3.26
C ALA A 49 11.31 -1.97 3.08
N GLY A 50 12.57 -1.63 3.37
CA GLY A 50 13.10 -0.27 3.23
C GLY A 50 13.12 0.21 1.77
N THR A 51 13.53 -0.65 0.85
CA THR A 51 13.51 -0.33 -0.59
C THR A 51 12.08 -0.20 -1.13
N ALA A 52 11.19 -1.13 -0.76
CA ALA A 52 9.81 -1.10 -1.21
C ALA A 52 9.04 0.12 -0.67
N ILE A 53 9.20 0.45 0.63
CA ILE A 53 8.47 1.59 1.22
C ILE A 53 8.90 2.91 0.59
N ALA A 54 10.18 3.05 0.22
CA ALA A 54 10.72 4.23 -0.45
C ALA A 54 10.06 4.48 -1.82
N THR A 55 9.73 3.42 -2.57
CA THR A 55 9.03 3.55 -3.87
C THR A 55 7.63 4.13 -3.71
N ASN A 56 7.00 3.99 -2.53
CA ASN A 56 5.65 4.48 -2.27
C ASN A 56 5.57 5.99 -1.96
N ILE A 57 6.70 6.69 -1.72
CA ILE A 57 6.71 8.13 -1.47
C ILE A 57 6.09 8.88 -2.65
N GLY A 58 6.62 8.63 -3.86
CA GLY A 58 6.15 9.29 -5.07
C GLY A 58 4.68 8.96 -5.38
N ALA A 59 4.28 7.70 -5.23
CA ALA A 59 2.90 7.27 -5.43
C ALA A 59 1.93 7.93 -4.43
N GLY A 60 2.31 8.03 -3.15
CA GLY A 60 1.54 8.70 -2.12
C GLY A 60 1.39 10.20 -2.37
N ILE A 61 2.47 10.88 -2.79
CA ILE A 61 2.44 12.30 -3.16
C ILE A 61 1.49 12.51 -4.36
N ALA A 62 1.66 11.73 -5.43
CA ALA A 62 0.81 11.83 -6.62
C ALA A 62 -0.68 11.61 -6.28
N GLY A 63 -1.00 10.61 -5.48
CA GLY A 63 -2.36 10.36 -4.99
C GLY A 63 -2.89 11.50 -4.12
N THR A 64 -2.09 12.00 -3.18
CA THR A 64 -2.49 13.14 -2.32
C THR A 64 -2.79 14.39 -3.15
N VAL A 65 -1.94 14.72 -4.13
CA VAL A 65 -2.15 15.86 -5.04
C VAL A 65 -3.42 15.68 -5.86
N ALA A 66 -3.66 14.49 -6.41
CA ALA A 66 -4.87 14.20 -7.18
C ALA A 66 -6.16 14.39 -6.35
N PHE A 67 -6.19 13.86 -5.10
CA PHE A 67 -7.34 14.02 -4.21
C PHE A 67 -7.47 15.45 -3.63
N ALA A 68 -6.39 16.20 -3.50
CA ALA A 68 -6.44 17.61 -3.15
C ALA A 68 -7.02 18.44 -4.30
N ALA A 69 -6.60 18.18 -5.54
CA ALA A 69 -7.09 18.86 -6.74
C ALA A 69 -8.58 18.57 -7.01
N SER A 70 -9.04 17.34 -6.74
CA SER A 70 -10.46 16.96 -6.86
C SER A 70 -11.35 17.52 -5.74
N GLY A 71 -10.78 18.25 -4.76
CA GLY A 71 -11.53 18.90 -3.70
C GLY A 71 -11.88 18.00 -2.51
N GLN A 72 -11.54 16.71 -2.52
CA GLN A 72 -11.88 15.78 -1.43
C GLN A 72 -11.27 16.18 -0.08
N LEU A 73 -10.07 16.77 -0.07
CA LEU A 73 -9.40 17.26 1.13
C LEU A 73 -9.89 18.64 1.60
N ARG A 74 -10.83 19.28 0.87
CA ARG A 74 -11.49 20.53 1.34
C ARG A 74 -12.54 20.24 2.39
N ASP A 75 -13.16 19.05 2.36
CA ASP A 75 -14.08 18.65 3.42
C ASP A 75 -13.36 18.53 4.76
N ARG A 76 -13.93 19.19 5.77
CA ARG A 76 -13.34 19.33 7.11
C ARG A 76 -13.18 17.98 7.81
N ALA A 77 -14.12 17.07 7.60
CA ALA A 77 -14.11 15.76 8.24
C ALA A 77 -13.11 14.81 7.59
N THR A 78 -13.03 14.83 6.26
CA THR A 78 -11.99 14.09 5.50
C THR A 78 -10.60 14.58 5.89
N ARG A 79 -10.38 15.88 5.94
CA ARG A 79 -9.11 16.48 6.36
C ARG A 79 -8.74 16.10 7.80
N ARG A 80 -9.72 16.13 8.74
CA ARG A 80 -9.51 15.68 10.12
C ARG A 80 -9.08 14.22 10.17
N THR A 81 -9.76 13.33 9.44
CA THR A 81 -9.41 11.92 9.34
C THR A 81 -8.00 11.73 8.76
N ALA A 82 -7.64 12.46 7.70
CA ALA A 82 -6.31 12.43 7.09
C ALA A 82 -5.21 12.85 8.08
N VAL A 83 -5.42 13.94 8.82
CA VAL A 83 -4.45 14.42 9.84
C VAL A 83 -4.30 13.41 10.97
N LEU A 84 -5.40 12.83 11.47
CA LEU A 84 -5.35 11.82 12.54
C LEU A 84 -4.59 10.56 12.07
N LEU A 85 -4.82 10.11 10.85
CA LEU A 85 -4.09 8.98 10.27
C LEU A 85 -2.61 9.32 10.05
N ALA A 86 -2.29 10.53 9.62
CA ALA A 86 -0.92 10.99 9.43
C ALA A 86 -0.15 11.03 10.77
N VAL A 87 -0.74 11.61 11.82
CA VAL A 87 -0.17 11.63 13.17
C VAL A 87 0.03 10.19 13.70
N ALA A 88 -1.00 9.36 13.55
CA ALA A 88 -0.93 7.95 13.94
C ALA A 88 0.19 7.19 13.20
N ALA A 89 0.42 7.51 11.92
CA ALA A 89 1.49 6.91 11.13
C ALA A 89 2.90 7.28 11.66
N VAL A 90 3.09 8.52 12.11
CA VAL A 90 4.37 8.93 12.75
C VAL A 90 4.66 8.08 13.98
N ILE A 91 3.63 7.71 14.74
CA ILE A 91 3.76 6.91 15.97
C ILE A 91 3.90 5.41 15.63
N GLY A 92 3.10 4.91 14.68
CA GLY A 92 3.01 3.48 14.39
C GLY A 92 4.11 2.94 13.47
N THR A 93 4.63 3.76 12.55
CA THR A 93 5.63 3.29 11.57
C THR A 93 6.99 2.95 12.19
N PRO A 94 7.58 3.76 13.09
CA PRO A 94 8.89 3.47 13.64
C PRO A 94 8.98 2.13 14.40
N PRO A 95 8.02 1.75 15.27
CA PRO A 95 8.04 0.42 15.90
C PRO A 95 7.99 -0.72 14.88
N GLY A 96 7.24 -0.54 13.76
CA GLY A 96 7.19 -1.52 12.68
C GLY A 96 8.54 -1.69 11.99
N VAL A 97 9.22 -0.58 11.69
CA VAL A 97 10.58 -0.58 11.13
C VAL A 97 11.56 -1.27 12.07
N LEU A 98 11.55 -0.91 13.35
CA LEU A 98 12.43 -1.53 14.35
C LEU A 98 12.14 -3.03 14.52
N ALA A 99 10.88 -3.42 14.54
CA ALA A 99 10.52 -4.84 14.61
C ALA A 99 11.07 -5.61 13.40
N ASN A 100 11.02 -5.04 12.20
CA ASN A 100 11.54 -5.68 10.99
C ASN A 100 13.04 -5.99 11.07
N THR A 101 13.85 -5.16 11.72
CA THR A 101 15.30 -5.39 11.83
C THR A 101 15.64 -6.68 12.58
N HIS A 102 14.69 -7.23 13.36
CA HIS A 102 14.82 -8.48 14.11
C HIS A 102 14.06 -9.66 13.48
N VAL A 103 13.37 -9.43 12.36
CA VAL A 103 12.57 -10.45 11.68
C VAL A 103 13.45 -11.34 10.81
N SER A 104 13.36 -12.65 11.01
CA SER A 104 14.03 -13.60 10.12
C SER A 104 13.37 -13.62 8.72
N LYS A 105 14.14 -14.05 7.71
CA LYS A 105 13.63 -14.13 6.32
C LYS A 105 12.37 -15.00 6.23
N LYS A 106 12.36 -16.16 6.92
CA LYS A 106 11.20 -17.06 6.95
C LYS A 106 9.97 -16.39 7.59
N LEU A 107 10.15 -15.72 8.74
CA LEU A 107 9.04 -15.03 9.41
C LEU A 107 8.50 -13.88 8.55
N PHE A 108 9.38 -13.11 7.89
CA PHE A 108 8.96 -12.05 6.98
C PHE A 108 8.13 -12.59 5.82
N GLY A 109 8.55 -13.71 5.20
CA GLY A 109 7.80 -14.36 4.13
C GLY A 109 6.42 -14.82 4.59
N VAL A 110 6.32 -15.43 5.77
CA VAL A 110 5.03 -15.84 6.37
C VAL A 110 4.13 -14.62 6.63
N LEU A 111 4.67 -13.57 7.23
CA LEU A 111 3.91 -12.34 7.50
C LEU A 111 3.42 -11.67 6.22
N LEU A 112 4.28 -11.61 5.19
CA LEU A 112 3.92 -11.06 3.89
C LEU A 112 2.88 -11.93 3.17
N GLY A 113 3.00 -13.25 3.26
CA GLY A 113 2.02 -14.20 2.72
C GLY A 113 0.65 -14.08 3.39
N VAL A 114 0.62 -14.05 4.73
CA VAL A 114 -0.61 -13.82 5.51
C VAL A 114 -1.23 -12.48 5.14
N PHE A 115 -0.40 -11.43 5.06
CA PHE A 115 -0.86 -10.10 4.65
C PHE A 115 -1.48 -10.12 3.25
N ALA A 116 -0.85 -10.80 2.27
CA ALA A 116 -1.38 -10.93 0.92
C ALA A 116 -2.77 -11.61 0.90
N VAL A 117 -2.96 -12.67 1.70
CA VAL A 117 -4.26 -13.33 1.85
C VAL A 117 -5.30 -12.39 2.48
N VAL A 118 -4.94 -11.70 3.56
CA VAL A 118 -5.85 -10.74 4.23
C VAL A 118 -6.29 -9.65 3.25
N VAL A 119 -5.35 -9.06 2.50
CA VAL A 119 -5.69 -8.04 1.49
C VAL A 119 -6.55 -8.62 0.38
N ALA A 120 -6.25 -9.82 -0.13
CA ALA A 120 -7.06 -10.48 -1.15
C ALA A 120 -8.50 -10.69 -0.68
N VAL A 121 -8.69 -11.18 0.56
CA VAL A 121 -10.02 -11.37 1.18
C VAL A 121 -10.76 -10.04 1.35
N LEU A 122 -10.09 -8.99 1.84
CA LEU A 122 -10.71 -7.67 2.01
C LEU A 122 -11.15 -7.08 0.67
N VAL A 123 -10.30 -7.18 -0.36
CA VAL A 123 -10.60 -6.71 -1.72
C VAL A 123 -11.78 -7.49 -2.33
N TRP A 124 -11.79 -8.80 -2.15
CA TRP A 124 -12.88 -9.66 -2.65
C TRP A 124 -14.21 -9.39 -1.92
N GLN A 125 -14.21 -9.30 -0.60
CA GLN A 125 -15.40 -8.98 0.20
C GLN A 125 -15.98 -7.62 -0.17
N ARG A 126 -15.10 -6.63 -0.39
CA ARG A 126 -15.51 -5.31 -0.87
C ARG A 126 -16.26 -5.42 -2.21
N GLY A 127 -15.73 -6.19 -3.16
CA GLY A 127 -16.40 -6.42 -4.44
C GLY A 127 -17.79 -7.01 -4.31
N ARG A 128 -17.94 -7.98 -3.43
CA ARG A 128 -19.26 -8.59 -3.16
C ARG A 128 -20.23 -7.60 -2.52
N ARG A 129 -19.77 -6.76 -1.59
CA ARG A 129 -20.63 -5.75 -0.94
C ARG A 129 -21.07 -4.67 -1.93
N GLU A 130 -20.16 -4.19 -2.80
CA GLU A 130 -20.50 -3.22 -3.84
C GLU A 130 -21.52 -3.81 -4.83
N ALA A 131 -21.36 -5.07 -5.23
CA ALA A 131 -22.29 -5.78 -6.10
C ALA A 131 -23.68 -6.00 -5.43
N ALA A 132 -23.71 -6.27 -4.12
CA ALA A 132 -24.94 -6.49 -3.37
C ALA A 132 -25.69 -5.19 -3.00
N ALA A 133 -24.96 -4.08 -2.82
CA ALA A 133 -25.55 -2.80 -2.40
C ALA A 133 -26.29 -2.07 -3.54
N GLY A 134 -26.04 -2.43 -4.81
CA GLY A 134 -26.61 -1.70 -5.95
C GLY A 134 -26.29 -0.20 -5.90
N ALA A 135 -26.92 0.59 -6.77
CA ALA A 135 -26.75 2.05 -6.79
C ALA A 135 -27.36 2.80 -5.58
N ALA A 136 -28.05 2.11 -4.67
CA ALA A 136 -28.78 2.70 -3.55
C ALA A 136 -28.01 2.76 -2.22
N GLY A 137 -26.83 2.19 -2.16
CA GLY A 137 -26.04 2.02 -0.91
C GLY A 137 -24.89 2.99 -0.73
N ALA A 138 -25.03 4.27 -1.07
CA ALA A 138 -24.08 5.29 -0.60
C ALA A 138 -24.17 5.33 0.94
N ALA A 139 -23.20 4.69 1.61
CA ALA A 139 -23.10 4.77 3.06
C ALA A 139 -23.11 6.23 3.47
N ARG A 140 -24.10 6.64 4.25
CA ARG A 140 -24.16 7.97 4.85
C ARG A 140 -22.86 8.18 5.60
N GLY A 141 -22.05 9.15 5.20
CA GLY A 141 -20.74 9.44 5.72
C GLY A 141 -20.74 9.55 7.24
N ARG A 142 -20.47 8.44 7.90
CA ARG A 142 -20.22 8.40 9.35
C ARG A 142 -18.78 8.84 9.57
N HIS A 143 -18.61 9.79 10.47
CA HIS A 143 -17.30 10.18 10.92
C HIS A 143 -16.94 9.37 12.17
N PRO A 144 -15.97 8.46 12.08
CA PRO A 144 -15.57 7.66 13.24
C PRO A 144 -14.96 8.56 14.32
N ARG A 145 -15.06 8.10 15.58
CA ARG A 145 -14.45 8.79 16.72
C ARG A 145 -12.94 8.89 16.50
N ALA A 146 -12.34 10.02 16.86
CA ALA A 146 -10.91 10.28 16.66
C ALA A 146 -10.01 9.17 17.24
N GLY A 147 -10.34 8.64 18.42
CA GLY A 147 -9.60 7.53 19.04
C GLY A 147 -9.57 6.27 18.18
N VAL A 148 -10.70 5.93 17.52
CA VAL A 148 -10.76 4.76 16.63
C VAL A 148 -9.87 4.97 15.40
N VAL A 149 -9.90 6.18 14.82
CA VAL A 149 -9.05 6.53 13.66
C VAL A 149 -7.57 6.45 14.03
N LEU A 150 -7.20 6.94 15.23
CA LEU A 150 -5.82 6.87 15.73
C LEU A 150 -5.37 5.41 15.92
N VAL A 151 -6.17 4.56 16.57
CA VAL A 151 -5.84 3.15 16.78
C VAL A 151 -5.66 2.44 15.43
N VAL A 152 -6.58 2.64 14.49
CA VAL A 152 -6.46 2.10 13.13
C VAL A 152 -5.19 2.63 12.45
N GLY A 153 -4.94 3.94 12.54
CA GLY A 153 -3.78 4.57 11.92
C GLY A 153 -2.44 4.06 12.46
N VAL A 154 -2.33 3.88 13.79
CA VAL A 154 -1.14 3.29 14.44
C VAL A 154 -0.94 1.84 14.00
N GLY A 155 -1.99 1.03 14.02
CA GLY A 155 -1.93 -0.37 13.57
C GLY A 155 -1.51 -0.49 12.11
N VAL A 156 -2.09 0.34 11.23
CA VAL A 156 -1.68 0.38 9.81
C VAL A 156 -0.24 0.85 9.67
N GLY A 157 0.17 1.89 10.41
CA GLY A 157 1.56 2.38 10.40
C GLY A 157 2.55 1.29 10.81
N LEU A 158 2.25 0.54 11.87
CA LEU A 158 3.08 -0.55 12.37
C LEU A 158 3.23 -1.66 11.32
N VAL A 159 2.12 -2.15 10.77
CA VAL A 159 2.16 -3.21 9.73
C VAL A 159 2.86 -2.72 8.47
N SER A 160 2.59 -1.48 8.06
CA SER A 160 3.22 -0.90 6.87
C SER A 160 4.72 -0.67 7.08
N GLY A 161 5.12 -0.19 8.26
CA GLY A 161 6.52 -0.09 8.64
C GLY A 161 7.23 -1.44 8.64
N LEU A 162 6.60 -2.47 9.23
CA LEU A 162 7.14 -3.83 9.30
C LEU A 162 7.33 -4.47 7.92
N LEU A 163 6.37 -4.32 7.02
CA LEU A 163 6.35 -5.02 5.73
C LEU A 163 6.81 -4.16 4.54
N GLY A 164 7.11 -2.89 4.76
CA GLY A 164 7.50 -1.98 3.67
C GLY A 164 6.34 -1.60 2.73
N LEU A 165 5.15 -1.40 3.28
CA LEU A 165 3.92 -1.21 2.51
C LEU A 165 3.41 0.23 2.54
N GLY A 166 2.58 0.59 1.56
CA GLY A 166 1.83 1.85 1.58
C GLY A 166 0.56 1.77 2.45
N GLY A 167 0.17 2.92 3.04
CA GLY A 167 -0.99 3.04 3.93
C GLY A 167 -2.35 2.62 3.36
N PRO A 168 -2.70 2.96 2.10
CA PRO A 168 -4.04 2.76 1.55
C PRO A 168 -4.53 1.32 1.55
N MET A 169 -3.63 0.35 1.53
CA MET A 169 -3.97 -1.07 1.45
C MET A 169 -4.83 -1.56 2.61
N LEU A 170 -4.54 -1.12 3.81
CA LEU A 170 -5.32 -1.45 5.01
C LEU A 170 -6.24 -0.32 5.43
N SER A 171 -5.78 0.95 5.34
CA SER A 171 -6.57 2.08 5.82
C SER A 171 -7.88 2.23 5.08
N VAL A 172 -7.90 2.04 3.75
CA VAL A 172 -9.13 2.18 2.97
C VAL A 172 -10.20 1.16 3.40
N PRO A 173 -9.95 -0.17 3.39
CA PRO A 173 -10.96 -1.11 3.80
C PRO A 173 -11.39 -0.94 5.26
N LEU A 174 -10.47 -0.56 6.17
CA LEU A 174 -10.81 -0.33 7.57
C LEU A 174 -11.68 0.92 7.75
N LEU A 175 -11.37 2.04 7.06
CA LEU A 175 -12.19 3.24 7.09
C LEU A 175 -13.58 3.00 6.50
N LEU A 176 -13.68 2.23 5.41
CA LEU A 176 -14.96 1.82 4.84
C LEU A 176 -15.79 0.96 5.81
N ALA A 177 -15.14 0.04 6.53
CA ALA A 177 -15.80 -0.75 7.57
C ALA A 177 -16.32 0.11 8.72
N LEU A 178 -15.69 1.25 8.98
CA LEU A 178 -16.13 2.26 9.95
C LEU A 178 -17.21 3.22 9.39
N GLY A 179 -17.62 3.05 8.13
CA GLY A 179 -18.68 3.83 7.50
C GLY A 179 -18.20 5.14 6.86
N VAL A 180 -16.90 5.34 6.68
CA VAL A 180 -16.35 6.48 5.93
C VAL A 180 -16.62 6.27 4.44
N GLU A 181 -17.01 7.34 3.74
CA GLU A 181 -17.21 7.30 2.29
C GLU A 181 -15.93 6.94 1.55
N LEU A 182 -16.05 6.23 0.42
CA LEU A 182 -14.92 5.70 -0.34
C LEU A 182 -13.90 6.78 -0.75
N LEU A 183 -14.35 7.88 -1.33
CA LEU A 183 -13.46 8.94 -1.80
C LEU A 183 -12.76 9.64 -0.63
N ALA A 184 -13.47 9.85 0.48
CA ALA A 184 -12.91 10.39 1.72
C ALA A 184 -11.86 9.44 2.32
N ALA A 185 -12.16 8.12 2.35
CA ALA A 185 -11.23 7.11 2.83
C ALA A 185 -9.96 7.04 1.96
N LEU A 186 -10.11 7.07 0.64
CA LEU A 186 -8.97 7.10 -0.29
C LEU A 186 -8.12 8.34 -0.11
N ALA A 187 -8.74 9.53 -0.05
CA ALA A 187 -8.03 10.79 0.14
C ALA A 187 -7.25 10.81 1.46
N ALA A 188 -7.88 10.40 2.56
CA ALA A 188 -7.23 10.35 3.88
C ALA A 188 -6.09 9.32 3.92
N ALA A 189 -6.28 8.15 3.31
CA ALA A 189 -5.27 7.11 3.25
C ALA A 189 -4.06 7.49 2.38
N GLN A 190 -4.21 8.29 1.32
CA GLN A 190 -3.08 8.79 0.54
C GLN A 190 -2.20 9.75 1.33
N VAL A 191 -2.80 10.67 2.10
CA VAL A 191 -2.04 11.55 3.02
C VAL A 191 -1.25 10.71 4.03
N GLN A 192 -1.90 9.71 4.64
CA GLN A 192 -1.23 8.77 5.54
C GLN A 192 -0.07 8.04 4.86
N SER A 193 -0.26 7.61 3.61
CA SER A 193 0.75 6.87 2.83
C SER A 193 2.04 7.67 2.66
N VAL A 194 1.94 8.97 2.39
CA VAL A 194 3.12 9.85 2.31
C VAL A 194 3.90 9.82 3.61
N VAL A 195 3.19 9.93 4.74
CA VAL A 195 3.82 9.95 6.06
C VAL A 195 4.46 8.60 6.40
N ILE A 196 3.73 7.49 6.20
CA ILE A 196 4.26 6.12 6.38
C ILE A 196 5.51 5.92 5.54
N ALA A 197 5.44 6.26 4.24
CA ALA A 197 6.55 6.06 3.32
C ALA A 197 7.76 6.91 3.69
N THR A 198 7.56 8.17 4.07
CA THR A 198 8.65 9.07 4.46
C THR A 198 9.29 8.63 5.77
N VAL A 199 8.48 8.42 6.82
CA VAL A 199 8.97 8.01 8.15
C VAL A 199 9.63 6.63 8.08
N GLY A 200 9.02 5.69 7.36
CA GLY A 200 9.58 4.35 7.16
C GLY A 200 10.90 4.38 6.37
N THR A 201 10.97 5.16 5.30
CA THR A 201 12.20 5.30 4.51
C THR A 201 13.33 5.91 5.35
N ILE A 202 13.05 6.96 6.13
CA ILE A 202 14.05 7.54 7.04
C ILE A 202 14.51 6.48 8.05
N GLY A 203 13.58 5.75 8.66
CA GLY A 203 13.92 4.69 9.60
C GLY A 203 14.81 3.60 9.01
N TYR A 204 14.49 3.10 7.82
CA TYR A 204 15.31 2.10 7.12
C TYR A 204 16.63 2.67 6.60
N ALA A 205 16.65 3.93 6.14
CA ALA A 205 17.86 4.59 5.65
C ALA A 205 18.91 4.79 6.75
N VAL A 206 18.49 5.15 7.97
CA VAL A 206 19.36 5.25 9.15
C VAL A 206 20.03 3.91 9.47
N HIS A 207 19.35 2.78 9.19
CA HIS A 207 19.90 1.44 9.37
C HIS A 207 20.64 0.91 8.13
N GLY A 208 20.86 1.74 7.09
CA GLY A 208 21.51 1.31 5.86
C GLY A 208 20.73 0.29 5.04
N SER A 209 19.42 0.17 5.28
CA SER A 209 18.54 -0.86 4.72
C SER A 209 17.69 -0.36 3.55
N VAL A 210 18.24 0.54 2.71
CA VAL A 210 17.58 1.04 1.49
C VAL A 210 18.54 0.90 0.32
N ASP A 211 18.15 0.15 -0.70
CA ASP A 211 18.87 0.06 -1.98
C ASP A 211 18.32 1.14 -2.94
N TRP A 212 18.94 2.31 -2.94
CA TRP A 212 18.51 3.46 -3.74
C TRP A 212 18.48 3.20 -5.25
N PRO A 213 19.42 2.48 -5.85
CA PRO A 213 19.33 2.04 -7.24
C PRO A 213 18.07 1.23 -7.54
N LEU A 214 17.67 0.31 -6.66
CA LEU A 214 16.44 -0.46 -6.81
C LEU A 214 15.19 0.41 -6.53
N VAL A 215 15.27 1.40 -5.63
CA VAL A 215 14.18 2.38 -5.46
C VAL A 215 13.92 3.13 -6.76
N ALA A 216 14.95 3.58 -7.46
CA ALA A 216 14.80 4.27 -8.74
C ALA A 216 14.24 3.32 -9.83
N LEU A 217 14.82 2.10 -9.93
CA LEU A 217 14.42 1.10 -10.91
C LEU A 217 12.95 0.70 -10.80
N ILE A 218 12.43 0.57 -9.59
CA ILE A 218 11.04 0.17 -9.34
C ILE A 218 10.13 1.39 -9.23
N GLY A 219 10.58 2.45 -8.57
CA GLY A 219 9.80 3.64 -8.26
C GLY A 219 9.38 4.42 -9.51
N VAL A 220 10.26 4.56 -10.50
CA VAL A 220 9.92 5.22 -11.76
C VAL A 220 8.80 4.47 -12.50
N PRO A 221 8.88 3.16 -12.75
CA PRO A 221 7.77 2.38 -13.27
C PRO A 221 6.50 2.42 -12.42
N VAL A 222 6.60 2.43 -11.09
CA VAL A 222 5.45 2.60 -10.19
C VAL A 222 4.73 3.92 -10.50
N LEU A 223 5.45 5.04 -10.61
CA LEU A 223 4.86 6.35 -10.92
C LEU A 223 4.18 6.35 -12.29
N VAL A 224 4.84 5.79 -13.32
CA VAL A 224 4.23 5.62 -14.65
C VAL A 224 2.96 4.76 -14.54
N GLY A 225 3.05 3.66 -13.79
CA GLY A 225 1.92 2.76 -13.53
C GLY A 225 0.74 3.45 -12.85
N VAL A 226 0.99 4.35 -11.90
CA VAL A 226 -0.05 5.14 -11.22
C VAL A 226 -0.80 6.02 -12.22
N VAL A 227 -0.09 6.70 -13.12
CA VAL A 227 -0.70 7.56 -14.15
C VAL A 227 -1.49 6.72 -15.18
N VAL A 228 -0.91 5.63 -15.65
CA VAL A 228 -1.55 4.71 -16.61
C VAL A 228 -2.78 4.05 -15.97
N GLY A 229 -2.64 3.56 -14.75
CA GLY A 229 -3.72 2.90 -14.01
C GLY A 229 -4.90 3.83 -13.71
N TRP A 230 -4.64 5.11 -13.45
CA TRP A 230 -5.69 6.11 -13.32
C TRP A 230 -6.51 6.25 -14.61
N ARG A 231 -5.85 6.28 -15.78
CA ARG A 231 -6.54 6.28 -17.08
C ARG A 231 -7.31 4.99 -17.35
N ILE A 232 -6.69 3.84 -17.06
CA ILE A 232 -7.31 2.52 -17.24
C ILE A 232 -8.56 2.38 -16.36
N ALA A 233 -8.52 2.86 -15.12
CA ALA A 233 -9.64 2.82 -14.19
C ALA A 233 -10.88 3.61 -14.67
N GLN A 234 -10.70 4.54 -15.60
CA GLN A 234 -11.81 5.28 -16.21
C GLN A 234 -12.50 4.52 -17.35
N VAL A 235 -11.83 3.52 -17.93
CA VAL A 235 -12.29 2.80 -19.13
C VAL A 235 -12.68 1.35 -18.83
N LEU A 236 -11.95 0.68 -17.95
CA LEU A 236 -12.17 -0.73 -17.66
C LEU A 236 -13.06 -0.93 -16.41
N PRO A 237 -13.90 -1.98 -16.40
CA PRO A 237 -14.65 -2.36 -15.22
C PRO A 237 -13.70 -2.67 -14.05
N THR A 238 -13.86 -1.97 -12.95
CA THR A 238 -13.05 -2.17 -11.72
C THR A 238 -13.11 -3.60 -11.19
N ALA A 239 -14.17 -4.34 -11.50
CA ALA A 239 -14.34 -5.74 -11.14
C ALA A 239 -13.26 -6.65 -11.75
N THR A 240 -12.91 -6.45 -13.02
CA THR A 240 -11.88 -7.27 -13.70
C THR A 240 -10.50 -7.03 -13.09
N LEU A 241 -10.12 -5.77 -12.90
CA LEU A 241 -8.83 -5.41 -12.30
C LEU A 241 -8.70 -5.95 -10.88
N ARG A 242 -9.78 -5.93 -10.11
CA ARG A 242 -9.86 -6.48 -8.77
C ARG A 242 -9.66 -7.99 -8.76
N THR A 243 -10.35 -8.71 -9.65
CA THR A 243 -10.24 -10.17 -9.75
C THR A 243 -8.80 -10.58 -10.09
N VAL A 244 -8.17 -9.92 -11.04
CA VAL A 244 -6.77 -10.18 -11.41
C VAL A 244 -5.85 -9.99 -10.20
N LEU A 245 -5.99 -8.88 -9.47
CA LEU A 245 -5.17 -8.62 -8.28
C LEU A 245 -5.37 -9.67 -7.19
N VAL A 246 -6.63 -10.05 -6.90
CA VAL A 246 -6.95 -11.09 -5.90
C VAL A 246 -6.30 -12.43 -6.28
N VAL A 247 -6.44 -12.83 -7.54
CA VAL A 247 -5.84 -14.09 -8.04
C VAL A 247 -4.32 -14.06 -7.90
N VAL A 248 -3.68 -12.98 -8.32
CA VAL A 248 -2.22 -12.82 -8.22
C VAL A 248 -1.75 -12.91 -6.76
N LEU A 249 -2.43 -12.20 -5.83
CA LEU A 249 -2.09 -12.23 -4.41
C LEU A 249 -2.25 -13.63 -3.79
N LEU A 250 -3.34 -14.34 -4.14
CA LEU A 250 -3.59 -15.69 -3.62
C LEU A 250 -2.61 -16.72 -4.16
N LEU A 251 -2.18 -16.59 -5.41
CA LEU A 251 -1.17 -17.48 -6.00
C LEU A 251 0.23 -17.22 -5.41
N LEU A 252 0.55 -15.97 -5.09
CA LEU A 252 1.85 -15.61 -4.51
C LEU A 252 1.95 -15.90 -3.01
N ALA A 253 0.85 -15.89 -2.28
CA ALA A 253 0.84 -16.06 -0.82
C ALA A 253 1.53 -17.37 -0.35
N PRO A 254 1.21 -18.57 -0.87
CA PRO A 254 1.88 -19.81 -0.46
C PRO A 254 3.37 -19.83 -0.83
N TYR A 255 3.72 -19.28 -1.99
CA TYR A 255 5.12 -19.16 -2.40
C TYR A 255 5.95 -18.32 -1.43
N LEU A 256 5.38 -17.20 -0.95
CA LEU A 256 6.03 -16.31 0.01
C LEU A 256 6.21 -16.96 1.39
N ALA A 257 5.22 -17.73 1.84
CA ALA A 257 5.26 -18.40 3.13
C ALA A 257 6.27 -19.56 3.18
N LEU A 258 6.55 -20.20 2.03
CA LEU A 258 7.45 -21.35 1.94
C LEU A 258 8.90 -20.97 1.68
N ARG A 259 9.20 -19.72 1.32
CA ARG A 259 10.53 -19.21 1.02
C ARG A 259 11.24 -18.62 2.26
#